data_585ec3805ca94fdd29c252b0405db3f9
#
_entry.id   585ec3805ca94fdd29c252b0405db3f9
#
_cell.length_a   1.000
_cell.length_b   1.000
_cell.length_c   1.000
_cell.angle_alpha   90.00
_cell.angle_beta   90.00
_cell.angle_gamma   90.00
#
_symmetry.space_group_name_H-M   'P 1'
#
loop_
_entity.id
_entity.type
_entity.pdbx_description
1 polymer ?
#
loop_
_entity_poly.entity_id
_entity_poly.type
_entity_poly.pdbx_seq_one_letter_code
_entity_poly.pdbx_strand_id
1 'polypeptide(L)'
;IYRLYDLQKLVRFFGQRYWEKETLELGPVPGRLELENVAAHSFNVARCVPLLAPHFPWIDRARAIELALVHDEPEIVTGDKDPVGTDGQGSDTHAFNLTRRFDKDREERRAFDTLASSMRRSLQESYRTMFEELIEVSREEAPFVQALAKLQALVFLRLRQGGRIPPHLFLI
;
A
#
# COMPACT_ATOMS: atom_id res chain seq x y z
N ILE A 1 -5.57 19.28 -2.53
CA ILE A 1 -6.77 18.51 -2.12
C ILE A 1 -7.35 17.73 -3.30
N TYR A 2 -7.63 18.34 -4.46
CA TYR A 2 -8.31 17.67 -5.58
C TYR A 2 -7.61 16.39 -6.05
N ARG A 3 -6.27 16.36 -6.08
CA ARG A 3 -5.51 15.17 -6.48
C ARG A 3 -5.66 13.99 -5.53
N LEU A 4 -5.90 14.21 -4.24
CA LEU A 4 -6.09 13.13 -3.28
C LEU A 4 -7.34 12.28 -3.57
N TYR A 5 -8.34 12.85 -4.26
CA TYR A 5 -9.49 12.08 -4.72
C TYR A 5 -9.14 11.05 -5.81
N ASP A 6 -7.99 11.19 -6.46
CA ASP A 6 -7.55 10.23 -7.47
C ASP A 6 -7.19 8.87 -6.86
N LEU A 7 -6.87 8.78 -5.56
CA LEU A 7 -6.71 7.52 -4.84
C LEU A 7 -7.94 6.60 -4.93
N GLN A 8 -9.14 7.16 -5.04
CA GLN A 8 -10.37 6.39 -5.20
C GLN A 8 -10.49 5.70 -6.57
N LYS A 9 -9.73 6.16 -7.56
CA LYS A 9 -9.71 5.60 -8.91
C LYS A 9 -8.67 4.51 -9.08
N LEU A 10 -7.70 4.43 -8.17
CA LEU A 10 -6.63 3.45 -8.23
C LEU A 10 -7.12 2.14 -7.62
N VAL A 11 -7.19 1.12 -8.44
CA VAL A 11 -7.64 -0.22 -8.06
C VAL A 11 -6.42 -1.07 -7.69
N ARG A 12 -6.48 -1.67 -6.51
CA ARG A 12 -5.46 -2.58 -6.00
C ARG A 12 -5.70 -4.01 -6.48
N PHE A 13 -4.64 -4.80 -6.52
CA PHE A 13 -4.68 -6.22 -6.90
C PHE A 13 -5.32 -6.45 -8.28
N PHE A 14 -5.11 -5.50 -9.19
CA PHE A 14 -5.72 -5.56 -10.51
C PHE A 14 -5.30 -6.83 -11.28
N GLY A 15 -4.05 -7.25 -11.14
CA GLY A 15 -3.53 -8.48 -11.74
C GLY A 15 -4.23 -9.74 -11.21
N GLN A 16 -4.53 -9.77 -9.92
CA GLN A 16 -5.13 -10.93 -9.25
C GLN A 16 -6.56 -11.23 -9.69
N ARG A 17 -7.28 -10.27 -10.22
CA ARG A 17 -8.64 -10.47 -10.76
C ARG A 17 -8.72 -11.51 -11.86
N TYR A 18 -7.59 -11.79 -12.52
CA TYR A 18 -7.50 -12.73 -13.63
C TYR A 18 -6.96 -14.10 -13.21
N TRP A 19 -6.65 -14.30 -11.93
CA TRP A 19 -6.10 -15.54 -11.45
C TRP A 19 -7.19 -16.54 -11.13
N GLU A 20 -7.01 -17.76 -11.60
CA GLU A 20 -7.83 -18.87 -11.17
C GLU A 20 -7.44 -19.30 -9.75
N LYS A 21 -8.47 -19.53 -8.93
CA LYS A 21 -8.30 -19.85 -7.51
C LYS A 21 -7.51 -21.12 -7.24
N GLU A 22 -7.60 -22.10 -8.15
CA GLU A 22 -7.04 -23.44 -7.93
C GLU A 22 -5.64 -23.57 -8.51
N THR A 23 -5.39 -22.96 -9.66
CA THR A 23 -4.14 -23.12 -10.40
C THR A 23 -3.17 -21.96 -10.21
N LEU A 24 -3.64 -20.84 -9.71
CA LEU A 24 -2.90 -19.56 -9.70
C LEU A 24 -2.50 -19.08 -11.10
N GLU A 25 -3.19 -19.53 -12.12
CA GLU A 25 -3.00 -19.06 -13.48
C GLU A 25 -3.84 -17.81 -13.73
N LEU A 26 -3.36 -16.97 -14.63
CA LEU A 26 -4.10 -15.78 -15.06
C LEU A 26 -5.32 -16.22 -15.87
N GLY A 27 -6.50 -15.95 -15.35
CA GLY A 27 -7.76 -16.30 -16.00
C GLY A 27 -8.91 -15.42 -15.50
N PRO A 28 -10.07 -15.45 -16.16
CA PRO A 28 -11.24 -14.74 -15.67
C PRO A 28 -11.71 -15.34 -14.35
N VAL A 29 -11.79 -14.54 -13.31
CA VAL A 29 -12.30 -14.95 -12.00
C VAL A 29 -13.83 -15.08 -12.09
N PRO A 30 -14.41 -16.28 -11.89
CA PRO A 30 -15.85 -16.43 -11.90
C PRO A 30 -16.51 -15.75 -10.71
N GLY A 31 -17.65 -15.11 -10.94
CA GLY A 31 -18.47 -14.51 -9.90
C GLY A 31 -18.25 -13.01 -9.71
N ARG A 32 -18.82 -12.45 -8.64
CA ARG A 32 -18.72 -11.03 -8.33
C ARG A 32 -17.37 -10.74 -7.67
N LEU A 33 -16.48 -10.10 -8.41
CA LEU A 33 -15.21 -9.63 -7.89
C LEU A 33 -15.42 -8.31 -7.13
N GLU A 34 -14.97 -8.24 -5.89
CA GLU A 34 -14.89 -7.01 -5.15
C GLU A 34 -13.45 -6.48 -5.23
N LEU A 35 -13.29 -5.27 -5.76
CA LEU A 35 -12.00 -4.60 -5.90
C LEU A 35 -11.87 -3.54 -4.80
N GLU A 36 -10.70 -3.48 -4.18
CA GLU A 36 -10.33 -2.42 -3.27
C GLU A 36 -9.66 -1.28 -4.04
N ASN A 37 -9.97 -0.04 -3.69
CA ASN A 37 -9.18 1.10 -4.16
C ASN A 37 -8.20 1.57 -3.07
N VAL A 38 -7.17 2.32 -3.48
CA VAL A 38 -6.11 2.78 -2.58
C VAL A 38 -6.65 3.65 -1.44
N ALA A 39 -7.64 4.49 -1.68
CA ALA A 39 -8.25 5.30 -0.62
C ALA A 39 -8.94 4.43 0.45
N ALA A 40 -9.67 3.39 0.04
CA ALA A 40 -10.30 2.45 0.97
C ALA A 40 -9.25 1.67 1.78
N HIS A 41 -8.16 1.26 1.13
CA HIS A 41 -7.02 0.63 1.80
C HIS A 41 -6.43 1.53 2.87
N SER A 42 -6.00 2.74 2.51
CA SER A 42 -5.39 3.69 3.46
C SER A 42 -6.31 4.00 4.64
N PHE A 43 -7.62 4.15 4.39
CA PHE A 43 -8.60 4.31 5.45
C PHE A 43 -8.66 3.09 6.38
N ASN A 44 -8.69 1.87 5.82
CA ASN A 44 -8.73 0.64 6.61
C ASN A 44 -7.44 0.45 7.42
N VAL A 45 -6.27 0.77 6.87
CA VAL A 45 -4.99 0.76 7.60
C VAL A 45 -5.04 1.74 8.77
N ALA A 46 -5.47 2.98 8.54
CA ALA A 46 -5.62 3.98 9.60
C ALA A 46 -6.62 3.53 10.69
N ARG A 47 -7.68 2.82 10.32
CA ARG A 47 -8.65 2.23 11.26
C ARG A 47 -8.07 1.09 12.10
N CYS A 48 -7.06 0.38 11.61
CA CYS A 48 -6.37 -0.65 12.38
C CYS A 48 -5.47 -0.06 13.49
N VAL A 49 -4.97 1.16 13.32
CA VAL A 49 -4.08 1.81 14.30
C VAL A 49 -4.70 1.87 15.71
N PRO A 50 -5.90 2.46 15.92
CA PRO A 50 -6.46 2.55 17.27
C PRO A 50 -6.81 1.19 17.88
N LEU A 51 -6.94 0.14 17.07
CA LEU A 51 -7.24 -1.21 17.54
C LEU A 51 -5.97 -1.94 18.02
N LEU A 52 -4.85 -1.75 17.33
CA LEU A 52 -3.63 -2.51 17.56
C LEU A 52 -2.54 -1.73 18.31
N ALA A 53 -2.44 -0.42 18.15
CA ALA A 53 -1.45 0.40 18.85
C ALA A 53 -1.50 0.30 20.38
N PRO A 54 -2.64 0.03 21.06
CA PRO A 54 -2.63 -0.20 22.51
C PRO A 54 -1.75 -1.36 22.97
N HIS A 55 -1.43 -2.30 22.09
CA HIS A 55 -0.50 -3.42 22.37
C HIS A 55 0.98 -3.04 22.21
N PHE A 56 1.25 -1.83 21.70
CA PHE A 56 2.59 -1.30 21.39
C PHE A 56 2.75 0.08 22.04
N PRO A 57 3.05 0.16 23.35
CA PRO A 57 3.00 1.41 24.12
C PRO A 57 3.99 2.49 23.66
N TRP A 58 4.96 2.12 22.83
CA TRP A 58 5.93 3.06 22.24
C TRP A 58 5.44 3.71 20.95
N ILE A 59 4.30 3.29 20.39
CA ILE A 59 3.73 3.87 19.17
C ILE A 59 2.92 5.14 19.49
N ASP A 60 3.30 6.25 18.87
CA ASP A 60 2.44 7.43 18.80
C ASP A 60 1.27 7.19 17.84
N ARG A 61 0.09 7.01 18.43
CA ARG A 61 -1.14 6.68 17.66
C ARG A 61 -1.54 7.78 16.69
N ALA A 62 -1.36 9.05 17.07
CA ALA A 62 -1.72 10.16 16.19
C ALA A 62 -0.80 10.17 14.97
N ARG A 63 0.50 10.01 15.20
CA ARG A 63 1.49 9.93 14.12
C ARG A 63 1.28 8.71 13.22
N ALA A 64 1.02 7.55 13.80
CA ALA A 64 0.74 6.34 13.03
C ALA A 64 -0.51 6.48 12.14
N ILE A 65 -1.56 7.18 12.61
CA ILE A 65 -2.75 7.47 11.78
C ILE A 65 -2.39 8.41 10.62
N GLU A 66 -1.62 9.47 10.88
CA GLU A 66 -1.16 10.38 9.82
C GLU A 66 -0.37 9.62 8.75
N LEU A 67 0.61 8.82 9.16
CA LEU A 67 1.42 8.02 8.24
C LEU A 67 0.57 7.01 7.46
N ALA A 68 -0.40 6.35 8.12
CA ALA A 68 -1.30 5.41 7.47
C ALA A 68 -2.20 6.05 6.41
N LEU A 69 -2.54 7.32 6.55
CA LEU A 69 -3.34 8.04 5.55
C LEU A 69 -2.53 8.46 4.33
N VAL A 70 -1.22 8.71 4.50
CA VAL A 70 -0.37 9.26 3.42
C VAL A 70 0.52 8.22 2.73
N HIS A 71 0.65 7.00 3.29
CA HIS A 71 1.67 6.04 2.86
C HIS A 71 1.59 5.65 1.36
N ASP A 72 0.39 5.57 0.80
CA ASP A 72 0.15 5.22 -0.60
C ASP A 72 -0.21 6.45 -1.47
N GLU A 73 -0.12 7.68 -0.97
CA GLU A 73 -0.38 8.87 -1.80
C GLU A 73 0.53 8.99 -3.04
N PRO A 74 1.80 8.55 -3.02
CA PRO A 74 2.63 8.52 -4.23
C PRO A 74 2.01 7.75 -5.39
N GLU A 75 1.15 6.78 -5.11
CA GLU A 75 0.48 5.97 -6.13
C GLU A 75 -0.47 6.78 -7.03
N ILE A 76 -0.88 7.98 -6.60
CA ILE A 76 -1.58 8.93 -7.49
C ILE A 76 -0.79 9.20 -8.77
N VAL A 77 0.53 9.14 -8.68
CA VAL A 77 1.46 9.42 -9.77
C VAL A 77 2.02 8.15 -10.38
N THR A 78 2.37 7.15 -9.55
CA THR A 78 3.04 5.92 -9.98
C THR A 78 2.08 4.79 -10.34
N GLY A 79 0.84 4.86 -9.87
CA GLY A 79 -0.10 3.72 -9.86
C GLY A 79 0.23 2.70 -8.79
N ASP A 80 -0.76 1.89 -8.41
CA ASP A 80 -0.57 0.75 -7.50
C ASP A 80 0.30 -0.31 -8.18
N LYS A 81 1.26 -0.86 -7.44
CA LYS A 81 2.16 -1.91 -7.91
C LYS A 81 1.84 -3.23 -7.20
N ASP A 82 1.13 -4.09 -7.89
CA ASP A 82 0.74 -5.40 -7.39
C ASP A 82 2.00 -6.24 -7.05
N PRO A 83 2.15 -6.69 -5.79
CA PRO A 83 3.27 -7.53 -5.37
C PRO A 83 3.24 -8.96 -5.94
N VAL A 84 2.12 -9.36 -6.53
CA VAL A 84 1.96 -10.69 -7.12
C VAL A 84 2.69 -10.82 -8.44
N GLY A 85 2.78 -9.75 -9.21
CA GLY A 85 3.48 -9.70 -10.49
C GLY A 85 2.81 -10.48 -11.61
N THR A 86 3.49 -10.52 -12.74
CA THR A 86 2.99 -11.16 -13.96
C THR A 86 3.19 -12.67 -13.96
N ASP A 87 4.14 -13.17 -13.18
CA ASP A 87 4.46 -14.60 -13.04
C ASP A 87 3.63 -15.29 -11.95
N GLY A 88 2.82 -14.52 -11.23
CA GLY A 88 2.01 -15.04 -10.15
C GLY A 88 2.78 -15.43 -8.88
N GLN A 89 4.09 -15.23 -8.85
CA GLN A 89 4.98 -15.56 -7.73
C GLN A 89 5.75 -14.33 -7.22
N GLY A 90 5.59 -13.19 -7.88
CA GLY A 90 6.18 -11.92 -7.46
C GLY A 90 7.65 -11.74 -7.80
N SER A 91 8.28 -12.67 -8.54
CA SER A 91 9.71 -12.62 -8.81
C SER A 91 10.15 -11.38 -9.60
N ASP A 92 9.27 -10.81 -10.40
CA ASP A 92 9.44 -9.59 -11.18
C ASP A 92 8.99 -8.32 -10.44
N THR A 93 8.55 -8.42 -9.17
CA THR A 93 8.02 -7.30 -8.39
C THR A 93 9.03 -6.75 -7.40
N HIS A 94 8.72 -5.57 -6.86
CA HIS A 94 9.49 -4.93 -5.79
C HIS A 94 9.53 -5.74 -4.48
N ALA A 95 8.57 -6.65 -4.27
CA ALA A 95 8.50 -7.46 -3.06
C ALA A 95 9.68 -8.43 -2.93
N PHE A 96 10.15 -8.99 -4.03
CA PHE A 96 11.20 -10.02 -4.05
C PHE A 96 12.43 -9.65 -4.87
N ASN A 97 12.40 -8.55 -5.63
CA ASN A 97 13.51 -8.09 -6.44
C ASN A 97 14.07 -6.76 -5.91
N LEU A 98 15.29 -6.78 -5.39
CA LEU A 98 15.95 -5.60 -4.81
C LEU A 98 16.06 -4.44 -5.79
N THR A 99 16.41 -4.70 -7.07
CA THR A 99 16.50 -3.64 -8.07
C THR A 99 15.14 -2.98 -8.28
N ARG A 100 14.08 -3.77 -8.36
CA ARG A 100 12.72 -3.25 -8.48
C ARG A 100 12.27 -2.48 -7.25
N ARG A 101 12.74 -2.87 -6.06
CA ARG A 101 12.49 -2.13 -4.82
C ARG A 101 13.14 -0.76 -4.86
N PHE A 102 14.42 -0.67 -5.23
CA PHE A 102 15.11 0.62 -5.39
C PHE A 102 14.46 1.50 -6.45
N ASP A 103 14.01 0.93 -7.55
CA ASP A 103 13.30 1.67 -8.58
C ASP A 103 11.97 2.22 -8.05
N LYS A 104 11.21 1.40 -7.32
CA LYS A 104 9.96 1.82 -6.66
C LYS A 104 10.20 2.98 -5.70
N ASP A 105 11.15 2.85 -4.78
CA ASP A 105 11.47 3.89 -3.79
C ASP A 105 11.85 5.21 -4.46
N ARG A 106 12.62 5.15 -5.54
CA ARG A 106 13.02 6.32 -6.32
C ARG A 106 11.82 6.96 -7.03
N GLU A 107 10.94 6.18 -7.60
CA GLU A 107 9.71 6.67 -8.25
C GLU A 107 8.76 7.29 -7.24
N GLU A 108 8.57 6.69 -6.08
CA GLU A 108 7.74 7.22 -5.01
C GLU A 108 8.28 8.54 -4.45
N ARG A 109 9.60 8.67 -4.26
CA ARG A 109 10.20 9.95 -3.86
C ARG A 109 9.90 11.06 -4.86
N ARG A 110 10.01 10.79 -6.18
CA ARG A 110 9.69 11.76 -7.23
C ARG A 110 8.19 12.09 -7.27
N ALA A 111 7.36 11.10 -7.12
CA ALA A 111 5.91 11.26 -7.07
C ALA A 111 5.51 12.15 -5.89
N PHE A 112 6.11 11.90 -4.74
CA PHE A 112 5.85 12.67 -3.53
C PHE A 112 6.29 14.13 -3.66
N ASP A 113 7.47 14.38 -4.23
CA ASP A 113 7.93 15.75 -4.54
C ASP A 113 6.96 16.47 -5.49
N THR A 114 6.42 15.76 -6.45
CA THR A 114 5.40 16.29 -7.38
C THR A 114 4.13 16.68 -6.65
N LEU A 115 3.65 15.84 -5.72
CA LEU A 115 2.47 16.14 -4.90
C LEU A 115 2.75 17.29 -3.94
N ALA A 116 3.86 17.27 -3.22
CA ALA A 116 4.29 18.33 -2.30
C ALA A 116 4.36 19.69 -3.01
N SER A 117 4.91 19.73 -4.22
CA SER A 117 5.04 20.96 -5.01
C SER A 117 3.70 21.59 -5.35
N SER A 118 2.62 20.81 -5.38
CA SER A 118 1.26 21.29 -5.62
C SER A 118 0.59 21.90 -4.37
N MET A 119 1.22 21.77 -3.20
CA MET A 119 0.70 22.26 -1.93
C MET A 119 1.17 23.71 -1.65
N ARG A 120 0.50 24.36 -0.69
CA ARG A 120 1.00 25.62 -0.14
C ARG A 120 2.38 25.43 0.48
N ARG A 121 3.30 26.37 0.27
CA ARG A 121 4.68 26.30 0.73
C ARG A 121 4.81 25.94 2.22
N SER A 122 3.92 26.49 3.07
CA SER A 122 3.92 26.21 4.50
C SER A 122 3.62 24.76 4.89
N LEU A 123 3.07 23.96 3.96
CA LEU A 123 2.72 22.55 4.19
C LEU A 123 3.72 21.58 3.55
N GLN A 124 4.52 22.05 2.60
CA GLN A 124 5.41 21.20 1.81
C GLN A 124 6.45 20.47 2.67
N GLU A 125 7.03 21.16 3.64
CA GLU A 125 8.08 20.58 4.49
C GLU A 125 7.51 19.50 5.42
N SER A 126 6.43 19.80 6.14
CA SER A 126 5.75 18.85 7.01
C SER A 126 5.30 17.61 6.25
N TYR A 127 4.82 17.80 5.02
CA TYR A 127 4.37 16.69 4.16
C TYR A 127 5.56 15.83 3.70
N ARG A 128 6.71 16.44 3.33
CA ARG A 128 7.93 15.71 2.99
C ARG A 128 8.46 14.90 4.16
N THR A 129 8.48 15.48 5.35
CA THR A 129 8.94 14.79 6.56
C THR A 129 8.14 13.52 6.83
N MET A 130 6.81 13.54 6.64
CA MET A 130 6.00 12.33 6.80
C MET A 130 6.42 11.21 5.85
N PHE A 131 6.71 11.56 4.61
CA PHE A 131 7.11 10.58 3.62
C PHE A 131 8.54 10.06 3.83
N GLU A 132 9.46 10.93 4.23
CA GLU A 132 10.82 10.53 4.59
C GLU A 132 10.81 9.54 5.76
N GLU A 133 9.96 9.75 6.77
CA GLU A 133 9.78 8.80 7.86
C GLU A 133 9.32 7.41 7.36
N LEU A 134 8.42 7.36 6.38
CA LEU A 134 7.92 6.11 5.80
C LEU A 134 9.00 5.36 5.01
N ILE A 135 9.78 6.07 4.20
CA ILE A 135 10.82 5.44 3.36
C ILE A 135 12.06 5.05 4.18
N GLU A 136 12.52 5.95 5.06
CA GLU A 136 13.76 5.74 5.81
C GLU A 136 13.55 4.89 7.06
N VAL A 137 12.27 4.60 7.37
CA VAL A 137 11.90 3.81 8.56
C VAL A 137 12.57 4.40 9.81
N SER A 138 12.60 5.74 9.88
CA SER A 138 13.35 6.48 10.90
C SER A 138 12.68 6.50 12.27
N ARG A 139 11.42 6.08 12.36
CA ARG A 139 10.64 6.00 13.59
C ARG A 139 9.83 4.71 13.62
N GLU A 140 9.48 4.24 14.82
CA GLU A 140 8.73 2.99 15.05
C GLU A 140 7.34 2.97 14.41
N GLU A 141 6.73 4.13 14.19
CA GLU A 141 5.43 4.27 13.55
C GLU A 141 5.46 3.82 12.08
N ALA A 142 6.56 4.03 11.38
CA ALA A 142 6.68 3.66 9.98
C ALA A 142 6.63 2.15 9.76
N PRO A 143 7.47 1.30 10.39
CA PRO A 143 7.36 -0.16 10.25
C PRO A 143 6.05 -0.69 10.81
N PHE A 144 5.48 -0.06 11.84
CA PHE A 144 4.16 -0.43 12.36
C PHE A 144 3.07 -0.23 11.30
N VAL A 145 3.04 0.92 10.62
CA VAL A 145 2.08 1.21 9.55
C VAL A 145 2.29 0.27 8.36
N GLN A 146 3.53 0.01 7.95
CA GLN A 146 3.84 -0.94 6.88
C GLN A 146 3.36 -2.35 7.21
N ALA A 147 3.51 -2.80 8.45
CA ALA A 147 2.98 -4.09 8.90
C ALA A 147 1.46 -4.13 8.87
N LEU A 148 0.79 -3.04 9.30
CA LEU A 148 -0.66 -2.92 9.22
C LEU A 148 -1.18 -2.93 7.78
N ALA A 149 -0.49 -2.27 6.86
CA ALA A 149 -0.85 -2.24 5.44
C ALA A 149 -0.79 -3.64 4.83
N LYS A 150 0.25 -4.41 5.13
CA LYS A 150 0.36 -5.82 4.71
C LYS A 150 -0.73 -6.69 5.33
N LEU A 151 -0.97 -6.55 6.63
CA LEU A 151 -2.03 -7.28 7.32
C LEU A 151 -3.41 -6.99 6.71
N GLN A 152 -3.73 -5.72 6.49
CA GLN A 152 -4.99 -5.31 5.88
C GLN A 152 -5.15 -5.91 4.48
N ALA A 153 -4.10 -5.86 3.66
CA ALA A 153 -4.09 -6.44 2.32
C ALA A 153 -4.39 -7.96 2.35
N LEU A 154 -3.73 -8.70 3.23
CA LEU A 154 -3.97 -10.15 3.40
C LEU A 154 -5.40 -10.45 3.86
N VAL A 155 -5.91 -9.66 4.80
CA VAL A 155 -7.29 -9.80 5.28
C VAL A 155 -8.29 -9.50 4.16
N PHE A 156 -8.07 -8.45 3.37
CA PHE A 156 -8.93 -8.12 2.23
C PHE A 156 -8.96 -9.27 1.21
N LEU A 157 -7.80 -9.76 0.78
CA LEU A 157 -7.71 -10.88 -0.16
C LEU A 157 -8.43 -12.13 0.38
N ARG A 158 -8.27 -12.43 1.65
CA ARG A 158 -8.90 -13.59 2.28
C ARG A 158 -10.42 -13.48 2.34
N LEU A 159 -10.93 -12.30 2.72
CA LEU A 159 -12.36 -12.12 3.01
C LEU A 159 -13.17 -11.76 1.76
N ARG A 160 -12.60 -10.96 0.85
CA ARG A 160 -13.34 -10.32 -0.23
C ARG A 160 -13.09 -10.96 -1.59
N GLN A 161 -11.90 -11.40 -1.85
CA GLN A 161 -11.59 -12.06 -3.12
C GLN A 161 -11.80 -13.59 -3.05
N GLY A 162 -11.97 -14.14 -1.84
CA GLY A 162 -12.28 -15.55 -1.61
C GLY A 162 -11.28 -16.50 -2.26
N GLY A 163 -10.13 -15.95 -2.68
CA GLY A 163 -9.06 -16.65 -3.35
C GLY A 163 -8.07 -17.29 -2.39
N ARG A 164 -7.23 -18.15 -2.92
CA ARG A 164 -5.99 -18.52 -2.25
C ARG A 164 -5.11 -17.28 -2.20
N ILE A 165 -4.54 -17.01 -1.03
CA ILE A 165 -3.42 -16.07 -0.92
C ILE A 165 -2.20 -16.85 -1.42
N PRO A 166 -1.51 -16.38 -2.47
CA PRO A 166 -0.29 -17.03 -2.94
C PRO A 166 0.71 -17.18 -1.79
N PRO A 167 1.36 -18.35 -1.63
CA PRO A 167 2.24 -18.62 -0.49
C PRO A 167 3.35 -17.58 -0.30
N HIS A 168 3.88 -17.04 -1.40
CA HIS A 168 4.95 -16.04 -1.35
C HIS A 168 4.52 -14.73 -0.69
N LEU A 169 3.23 -14.37 -0.68
CA LEU A 169 2.75 -13.15 0.00
C LEU A 169 2.81 -13.24 1.52
N PHE A 170 2.97 -14.44 2.08
CA PHE A 170 3.24 -14.60 3.52
C PHE A 170 4.70 -14.35 3.90
N LEU A 171 5.58 -14.16 2.91
CA LEU A 171 7.01 -13.94 3.12
C LEU A 171 7.42 -12.46 3.06
N ILE A 172 6.46 -11.56 2.82
CA ILE A 172 6.70 -10.11 2.64
C ILE A 172 6.76 -9.40 3.99
#